data_f5521b601cd4d22d06fe2974b252cdda
#
_entry.id   f5521b601cd4d22d06fe2974b252cdda
#
_cell.length_a   1.000
_cell.length_b   1.000
_cell.length_c   1.000
_cell.angle_alpha   90.00
_cell.angle_beta   90.00
_cell.angle_gamma   90.00
#
_symmetry.space_group_name_H-M   'P 1'
#
loop_
_entity.id
_entity.type
_entity.pdbx_description
1 polymer ?
#
loop_
_entity_poly.entity_id
_entity_poly.type
_entity_poly.pdbx_seq_one_letter_code
_entity_poly.pdbx_strand_id
1 'polypeptide(L)'
;PLPMGGAQIGRFDAPCSKSDAPRLQTLTGYWDELKTLEAVPTVKVDGTSTTLSMDERGQVHVYSRNWELDSMSSNMQLAKRFQLDKMLWPGMAAQFELCGPGIQSNRLKLPAQRPFVFAVWKDHHKIDRDQWPTGMPNLAVPELDENEWALTGSVDDMIAKVDGLRGNVTKDRLDEGIVWHLHEDQQLSEGLANELGANRCFKIINNKYLTKNGL
;
A
#
# COMPACT_ATOMS: atom_id res chain seq x y z
N PRO A 1 -6.22 12.30 -18.87
CA PRO A 1 -5.86 11.15 -18.03
C PRO A 1 -5.60 9.92 -18.89
N LEU A 2 -4.59 9.14 -18.52
CA LEU A 2 -4.28 7.89 -19.20
C LEU A 2 -5.22 6.79 -18.69
N PRO A 3 -5.83 5.98 -19.57
CA PRO A 3 -6.49 4.75 -19.13
C PRO A 3 -5.44 3.80 -18.58
N MET A 4 -5.71 3.18 -17.42
CA MET A 4 -4.77 2.26 -16.80
C MET A 4 -4.71 0.94 -17.55
N GLY A 5 -3.49 0.40 -17.64
CA GLY A 5 -3.23 -0.90 -18.22
C GLY A 5 -2.15 -0.89 -19.29
N GLY A 6 -1.90 -2.05 -19.83
CA GLY A 6 -0.93 -2.34 -20.88
C GLY A 6 -0.98 -3.81 -21.22
N ALA A 7 -0.19 -4.24 -22.22
CA ALA A 7 -0.09 -5.64 -22.55
C ALA A 7 0.55 -6.43 -21.40
N GLN A 8 -0.04 -7.57 -21.07
CA GLN A 8 0.53 -8.52 -20.11
C GLN A 8 1.60 -9.33 -20.82
N ILE A 9 2.84 -9.28 -20.34
CA ILE A 9 4.00 -9.94 -20.94
C ILE A 9 4.55 -11.09 -20.09
N GLY A 10 4.06 -11.26 -18.87
CA GLY A 10 4.48 -12.32 -17.97
C GLY A 10 3.66 -12.31 -16.68
N ARG A 11 3.98 -13.24 -15.79
CA ARG A 11 3.42 -13.27 -14.43
C ARG A 11 4.21 -12.33 -13.53
N PHE A 12 3.59 -11.97 -12.40
CA PHE A 12 4.26 -11.18 -11.37
C PHE A 12 5.52 -11.90 -10.87
N ASP A 13 6.66 -11.24 -11.02
CA ASP A 13 8.00 -11.76 -10.67
C ASP A 13 8.90 -10.64 -10.12
N ALA A 14 8.33 -9.71 -9.38
CA ALA A 14 9.08 -8.65 -8.72
C ALA A 14 9.82 -9.19 -7.48
N PRO A 15 10.93 -8.54 -7.03
CA PRO A 15 11.63 -8.94 -5.81
C PRO A 15 10.90 -8.52 -4.53
N CYS A 16 9.62 -8.85 -4.45
CA CYS A 16 8.72 -8.55 -3.35
C CYS A 16 7.49 -9.46 -3.41
N SER A 17 6.72 -9.47 -2.33
CA SER A 17 5.41 -10.12 -2.34
C SER A 17 4.37 -9.28 -3.10
N LYS A 18 3.35 -9.94 -3.64
CA LYS A 18 2.16 -9.21 -4.11
C LYS A 18 1.56 -8.41 -2.97
N SER A 19 1.06 -7.22 -3.27
CA SER A 19 0.43 -6.40 -2.26
C SER A 19 -0.83 -7.08 -1.74
N ASP A 20 -0.85 -7.37 -0.46
CA ASP A 20 -2.01 -7.90 0.24
C ASP A 20 -1.90 -7.54 1.73
N ALA A 21 -3.05 -7.35 2.35
CA ALA A 21 -3.15 -7.10 3.78
C ALA A 21 -4.40 -7.81 4.30
N PRO A 22 -4.27 -8.77 5.22
CA PRO A 22 -5.43 -9.39 5.83
C PRO A 22 -6.22 -8.38 6.64
N ARG A 23 -7.51 -8.58 6.74
CA ARG A 23 -8.36 -7.76 7.60
C ARG A 23 -8.10 -8.12 9.07
N LEU A 24 -8.06 -7.12 9.94
CA LEU A 24 -7.84 -7.33 11.38
C LEU A 24 -8.83 -8.33 11.96
N GLN A 25 -10.07 -8.38 11.47
CA GLN A 25 -11.09 -9.34 11.91
C GLN A 25 -10.67 -10.80 11.74
N THR A 26 -9.77 -11.10 10.82
CA THR A 26 -9.26 -12.46 10.60
C THR A 26 -8.09 -12.82 11.52
N LEU A 27 -7.60 -11.84 12.30
CA LEU A 27 -6.42 -11.96 13.17
C LEU A 27 -6.78 -11.91 14.65
N THR A 28 -8.04 -12.11 15.02
CA THR A 28 -8.52 -12.01 16.41
C THR A 28 -7.77 -12.89 17.39
N GLY A 29 -7.32 -14.07 16.96
CA GLY A 29 -6.50 -14.97 17.77
C GLY A 29 -5.11 -14.43 18.11
N TYR A 30 -4.65 -13.40 17.44
CA TYR A 30 -3.34 -12.74 17.66
C TYR A 30 -3.48 -11.33 18.25
N TRP A 31 -4.69 -10.94 18.70
CA TRP A 31 -4.95 -9.58 19.15
C TRP A 31 -4.04 -9.14 20.29
N ASP A 32 -3.82 -9.99 21.27
CA ASP A 32 -2.95 -9.66 22.41
C ASP A 32 -1.49 -9.48 21.98
N GLU A 33 -1.02 -10.27 21.02
CA GLU A 33 0.32 -10.08 20.45
C GLU A 33 0.38 -8.78 19.63
N LEU A 34 -0.57 -8.54 18.74
CA LEU A 34 -0.61 -7.34 17.89
C LEU A 34 -0.55 -6.04 18.70
N LYS A 35 -1.24 -5.98 19.85
CA LYS A 35 -1.22 -4.81 20.73
C LYS A 35 0.16 -4.50 21.34
N THR A 36 1.07 -5.45 21.32
CA THR A 36 2.44 -5.26 21.86
C THR A 36 3.45 -4.81 20.80
N LEU A 37 3.05 -4.82 19.53
CA LEU A 37 3.94 -4.54 18.40
C LEU A 37 3.85 -3.08 17.97
N GLU A 38 4.96 -2.57 17.47
CA GLU A 38 5.02 -1.24 16.88
C GLU A 38 4.66 -1.29 15.40
N ALA A 39 3.73 -0.46 14.99
CA ALA A 39 3.23 -0.40 13.63
C ALA A 39 2.94 1.04 13.21
N VAL A 40 3.22 1.35 11.95
CA VAL A 40 2.90 2.63 11.34
C VAL A 40 1.52 2.55 10.69
N PRO A 41 0.52 3.33 11.16
CA PRO A 41 -0.78 3.42 10.52
C PRO A 41 -0.71 4.34 9.30
N THR A 42 -1.16 3.85 8.16
CA THR A 42 -1.25 4.64 6.93
C THR A 42 -2.65 4.61 6.36
N VAL A 43 -3.02 5.65 5.64
CA VAL A 43 -4.32 5.68 4.96
C VAL A 43 -4.31 4.70 3.80
N LYS A 44 -5.31 3.84 3.75
CA LYS A 44 -5.56 2.99 2.58
C LYS A 44 -6.24 3.83 1.50
N VAL A 45 -5.63 3.90 0.33
CA VAL A 45 -6.17 4.65 -0.81
C VAL A 45 -6.74 3.71 -1.87
N ASP A 46 -7.80 4.13 -2.53
CA ASP A 46 -8.53 3.35 -3.54
C ASP A 46 -8.13 3.79 -4.95
N GLY A 47 -7.56 2.88 -5.69
CA GLY A 47 -7.11 3.07 -7.06
C GLY A 47 -6.71 1.76 -7.72
N THR A 48 -5.59 1.74 -8.40
CA THR A 48 -5.02 0.57 -9.06
C THR A 48 -3.64 0.27 -8.52
N SER A 49 -3.45 -0.95 -8.03
CA SER A 49 -2.16 -1.41 -7.50
C SER A 49 -1.13 -1.56 -8.62
N THR A 50 0.05 -1.01 -8.40
CA THR A 50 1.19 -1.09 -9.31
C THR A 50 2.45 -1.39 -8.51
N THR A 51 3.31 -2.24 -9.07
CA THR A 51 4.66 -2.50 -8.55
C THR A 51 5.67 -2.12 -9.62
N LEU A 52 6.70 -1.39 -9.23
CA LEU A 52 7.84 -1.06 -10.07
C LEU A 52 9.08 -1.68 -9.44
N SER A 53 9.92 -2.34 -10.23
CA SER A 53 11.16 -2.94 -9.73
C SER A 53 12.32 -2.69 -10.67
N MET A 54 13.54 -2.79 -10.12
CA MET A 54 14.77 -2.76 -10.90
C MET A 54 15.52 -4.07 -10.71
N ASP A 55 15.84 -4.75 -11.81
CA ASP A 55 16.61 -5.98 -11.78
C ASP A 55 18.12 -5.71 -11.61
N GLU A 56 18.90 -6.77 -11.45
CA GLU A 56 20.36 -6.68 -11.24
C GLU A 56 21.11 -6.05 -12.42
N ARG A 57 20.49 -5.98 -13.59
CA ARG A 57 21.04 -5.33 -14.79
C ARG A 57 20.65 -3.86 -14.90
N GLY A 58 19.89 -3.35 -13.93
CA GLY A 58 19.38 -1.98 -13.93
C GLY A 58 18.17 -1.76 -14.84
N GLN A 59 17.55 -2.84 -15.34
CA GLN A 59 16.32 -2.72 -16.13
C GLN A 59 15.11 -2.58 -15.21
N VAL A 60 14.21 -1.65 -15.56
CA VAL A 60 12.99 -1.38 -14.80
C VAL A 60 11.84 -2.21 -15.36
N HIS A 61 11.11 -2.86 -14.46
CA HIS A 61 9.92 -3.67 -14.75
C HIS A 61 8.72 -3.08 -14.04
N VAL A 62 7.54 -3.19 -14.65
CA VAL A 62 6.27 -2.72 -14.09
C VAL A 62 5.26 -3.85 -14.05
N TYR A 63 4.50 -3.91 -12.96
CA TYR A 63 3.51 -4.96 -12.73
C TYR A 63 2.18 -4.37 -12.30
N SER A 64 1.10 -4.96 -12.77
CA SER A 64 -0.19 -4.91 -12.09
C SER A 64 -0.16 -5.87 -10.89
N ARG A 65 -1.28 -6.10 -10.24
CA ARG A 65 -1.34 -7.01 -9.08
C ARG A 65 -0.79 -8.41 -9.37
N ASN A 66 -1.04 -8.94 -10.57
CA ASN A 66 -0.73 -10.33 -10.92
C ASN A 66 0.17 -10.50 -12.15
N TRP A 67 0.40 -9.45 -12.91
CA TRP A 67 1.02 -9.55 -14.23
C TRP A 67 2.11 -8.52 -14.41
N GLU A 68 3.18 -8.93 -15.07
CA GLU A 68 4.13 -7.99 -15.66
C GLU A 68 3.48 -7.32 -16.87
N LEU A 69 3.62 -6.01 -16.94
CA LEU A 69 3.10 -5.19 -18.05
C LEU A 69 4.25 -4.75 -18.95
N ASP A 70 3.95 -4.48 -20.20
CA ASP A 70 4.97 -3.94 -21.11
C ASP A 70 5.42 -2.53 -20.67
N SER A 71 6.60 -2.14 -21.16
CA SER A 71 7.22 -0.85 -20.81
C SER A 71 6.47 0.38 -21.34
N MET A 72 5.51 0.17 -22.25
CA MET A 72 4.66 1.22 -22.81
C MET A 72 3.35 1.37 -22.04
N SER A 73 3.11 0.55 -21.04
CA SER A 73 1.90 0.61 -20.21
C SER A 73 1.69 2.00 -19.61
N SER A 74 0.43 2.37 -19.40
CA SER A 74 0.10 3.63 -18.71
C SER A 74 0.62 3.66 -17.27
N ASN A 75 0.70 2.49 -16.62
CA ASN A 75 1.30 2.34 -15.31
C ASN A 75 2.78 2.78 -15.32
N MET A 76 3.56 2.31 -16.29
CA MET A 76 4.96 2.71 -16.45
C MET A 76 5.08 4.21 -16.78
N GLN A 77 4.26 4.71 -17.70
CA GLN A 77 4.30 6.12 -18.09
C GLN A 77 3.99 7.04 -16.92
N LEU A 78 3.02 6.67 -16.08
CA LEU A 78 2.68 7.46 -14.90
C LEU A 78 3.78 7.38 -13.83
N ALA A 79 4.36 6.21 -13.59
CA ALA A 79 5.50 6.04 -12.70
C ALA A 79 6.69 6.91 -13.12
N LYS A 80 7.02 6.94 -14.41
CA LYS A 80 8.08 7.78 -14.97
C LYS A 80 7.80 9.26 -14.87
N ARG A 81 6.54 9.67 -15.00
CA ARG A 81 6.14 11.08 -14.82
C ARG A 81 6.50 11.60 -13.42
N PHE A 82 6.42 10.75 -12.41
CA PHE A 82 6.81 11.06 -11.04
C PHE A 82 8.25 10.62 -10.71
N GLN A 83 9.03 10.18 -11.71
CA GLN A 83 10.43 9.78 -11.59
C GLN A 83 10.67 8.60 -10.64
N LEU A 84 9.68 7.76 -10.39
CA LEU A 84 9.81 6.59 -9.53
C LEU A 84 10.85 5.60 -10.06
N ASP A 85 10.96 5.44 -11.37
CA ASP A 85 11.98 4.61 -12.02
C ASP A 85 13.41 5.05 -11.71
N LYS A 86 13.63 6.35 -11.51
CA LYS A 86 14.95 6.93 -11.19
C LYS A 86 15.32 6.84 -9.71
N MET A 87 14.37 6.51 -8.85
CA MET A 87 14.60 6.38 -7.42
C MET A 87 15.03 4.96 -7.02
N LEU A 88 14.81 3.96 -7.89
CA LEU A 88 15.11 2.57 -7.60
C LEU A 88 16.60 2.24 -7.82
N TRP A 89 17.08 1.27 -7.06
CA TRP A 89 18.38 0.62 -7.21
C TRP A 89 18.15 -0.85 -7.52
N PRO A 90 19.16 -1.56 -8.11
CA PRO A 90 19.04 -2.99 -8.37
C PRO A 90 18.58 -3.78 -7.14
N GLY A 91 17.64 -4.68 -7.34
CA GLY A 91 17.04 -5.50 -6.28
C GLY A 91 15.91 -4.82 -5.51
N MET A 92 15.57 -3.55 -5.81
CA MET A 92 14.49 -2.85 -5.15
C MET A 92 13.17 -2.96 -5.90
N ALA A 93 12.08 -2.88 -5.15
CA ALA A 93 10.74 -2.72 -5.66
C ALA A 93 9.98 -1.65 -4.86
N ALA A 94 9.14 -0.88 -5.54
CA ALA A 94 8.21 0.05 -4.91
C ALA A 94 6.79 -0.33 -5.30
N GLN A 95 5.91 -0.40 -4.31
CA GLN A 95 4.49 -0.66 -4.51
C GLN A 95 3.69 0.58 -4.21
N PHE A 96 2.80 0.92 -5.11
CA PHE A 96 2.00 2.14 -5.01
C PHE A 96 0.62 1.94 -5.60
N GLU A 97 -0.31 2.73 -5.10
CA GLU A 97 -1.65 2.83 -5.65
C GLU A 97 -1.70 4.01 -6.61
N LEU A 98 -2.09 3.77 -7.85
CA LEU A 98 -2.35 4.84 -8.81
C LEU A 98 -3.79 5.30 -8.66
N CYS A 99 -3.98 6.58 -8.42
CA CYS A 99 -5.29 7.18 -8.18
C CYS A 99 -5.48 8.43 -9.06
N GLY A 100 -6.72 8.77 -9.31
CA GLY A 100 -7.08 10.00 -10.02
C GLY A 100 -8.08 9.80 -11.14
N PRO A 101 -8.30 10.85 -11.95
CA PRO A 101 -9.24 10.80 -13.07
C PRO A 101 -8.93 9.67 -14.05
N GLY A 102 -9.94 8.89 -14.44
CA GLY A 102 -9.79 7.75 -15.34
C GLY A 102 -9.27 6.47 -14.69
N ILE A 103 -8.98 6.50 -13.39
CA ILE A 103 -8.58 5.31 -12.62
C ILE A 103 -9.74 4.95 -11.69
N GLN A 104 -10.29 3.74 -11.86
CA GLN A 104 -11.50 3.34 -11.15
C GLN A 104 -12.57 4.45 -11.30
N SER A 105 -13.32 4.72 -10.26
CA SER A 105 -14.33 5.80 -10.24
C SER A 105 -13.80 7.13 -9.71
N ASN A 106 -12.47 7.24 -9.50
CA ASN A 106 -11.85 8.41 -8.84
C ASN A 106 -12.65 8.87 -7.61
N ARG A 107 -12.95 7.92 -6.71
CA ARG A 107 -13.80 8.18 -5.53
C ARG A 107 -13.24 9.24 -4.59
N LEU A 108 -11.91 9.39 -4.58
CA LEU A 108 -11.21 10.44 -3.83
C LEU A 108 -11.33 11.82 -4.48
N LYS A 109 -11.87 11.92 -5.70
CA LYS A 109 -12.00 13.18 -6.44
C LYS A 109 -10.70 13.95 -6.56
N LEU A 110 -9.62 13.24 -6.86
CA LEU A 110 -8.34 13.86 -7.13
C LEU A 110 -8.39 14.66 -8.44
N PRO A 111 -7.73 15.83 -8.49
CA PRO A 111 -7.72 16.68 -9.70
C PRO A 111 -6.81 16.12 -10.80
N ALA A 112 -5.84 15.27 -10.45
CA ALA A 112 -4.90 14.67 -11.38
C ALA A 112 -4.52 13.26 -10.95
N GLN A 113 -4.04 12.46 -11.90
CA GLN A 113 -3.51 11.12 -11.63
C GLN A 113 -2.18 11.23 -10.88
N ARG A 114 -2.01 10.42 -9.85
CA ARG A 114 -0.76 10.36 -9.08
C ARG A 114 -0.58 9.01 -8.38
N PRO A 115 0.68 8.63 -8.08
CA PRO A 115 0.98 7.49 -7.23
C PRO A 115 0.87 7.86 -5.74
N PHE A 116 0.56 6.83 -4.93
CA PHE A 116 0.70 6.84 -3.48
C PHE A 116 1.50 5.60 -3.09
N VAL A 117 2.77 5.78 -2.75
CA VAL A 117 3.66 4.67 -2.39
C VAL A 117 3.31 4.16 -1.00
N PHE A 118 3.09 2.86 -0.86
CA PHE A 118 2.74 2.25 0.43
C PHE A 118 3.74 1.20 0.91
N ALA A 119 4.60 0.66 0.05
CA ALA A 119 5.63 -0.30 0.44
C ALA A 119 6.85 -0.21 -0.48
N VAL A 120 8.02 -0.36 0.12
CA VAL A 120 9.30 -0.46 -0.59
C VAL A 120 10.03 -1.69 -0.09
N TRP A 121 10.68 -2.39 -1.01
CA TRP A 121 11.33 -3.67 -0.80
C TRP A 121 12.79 -3.62 -1.28
N LYS A 122 13.64 -4.36 -0.61
CA LYS A 122 15.01 -4.63 -1.04
C LYS A 122 15.28 -6.13 -0.90
N ASP A 123 15.60 -6.79 -2.01
CA ASP A 123 15.92 -8.22 -2.06
C ASP A 123 14.90 -9.10 -1.30
N HIS A 124 13.60 -8.93 -1.61
CA HIS A 124 12.45 -9.61 -0.99
C HIS A 124 12.19 -9.26 0.48
N HIS A 125 12.85 -8.25 1.04
CA HIS A 125 12.58 -7.75 2.39
C HIS A 125 11.94 -6.37 2.32
N LYS A 126 10.78 -6.23 2.95
CA LYS A 126 10.11 -4.94 3.09
C LYS A 126 10.90 -4.07 4.07
N ILE A 127 11.18 -2.83 3.68
CA ILE A 127 11.97 -1.88 4.47
C ILE A 127 11.09 -0.77 5.05
N ASP A 128 11.50 -0.24 6.20
CA ASP A 128 10.82 0.87 6.85
C ASP A 128 11.00 2.17 6.06
N ARG A 129 10.07 3.10 6.23
CA ARG A 129 10.00 4.33 5.42
C ARG A 129 11.24 5.21 5.53
N ASP A 130 11.91 5.23 6.67
CA ASP A 130 13.16 5.98 6.88
C ASP A 130 14.32 5.46 6.03
N GLN A 131 14.21 4.23 5.50
CA GLN A 131 15.17 3.61 4.59
C GLN A 131 14.78 3.71 3.11
N TRP A 132 13.64 4.33 2.79
CA TRP A 132 13.21 4.49 1.41
C TRP A 132 14.17 5.40 0.63
N PRO A 133 14.29 5.22 -0.70
CA PRO A 133 15.07 6.11 -1.55
C PRO A 133 14.67 7.58 -1.37
N THR A 134 15.65 8.47 -1.49
CA THR A 134 15.43 9.92 -1.38
C THR A 134 14.35 10.37 -2.37
N GLY A 135 13.44 11.19 -1.89
CA GLY A 135 12.31 11.71 -2.66
C GLY A 135 11.07 10.84 -2.67
N MET A 136 11.22 9.52 -2.48
CA MET A 136 10.08 8.61 -2.48
C MET A 136 9.10 8.84 -1.32
N PRO A 137 9.53 9.21 -0.09
CA PRO A 137 8.61 9.56 0.98
C PRO A 137 7.64 10.71 0.64
N ASN A 138 8.01 11.60 -0.26
CA ASN A 138 7.12 12.68 -0.72
C ASN A 138 5.92 12.16 -1.54
N LEU A 139 6.01 10.94 -2.04
CA LEU A 139 4.96 10.27 -2.81
C LEU A 139 4.23 9.21 -1.97
N ALA A 140 4.52 9.11 -0.68
CA ALA A 140 3.95 8.10 0.20
C ALA A 140 2.47 8.33 0.46
N VAL A 141 1.75 7.25 0.75
CA VAL A 141 0.43 7.34 1.38
C VAL A 141 0.53 8.16 2.67
N PRO A 142 -0.51 8.92 3.05
CA PRO A 142 -0.48 9.65 4.32
C PRO A 142 -0.27 8.72 5.52
N GLU A 143 0.66 9.08 6.41
CA GLU A 143 0.78 8.49 7.73
C GLU A 143 -0.21 9.15 8.69
N LEU A 144 -0.76 8.35 9.58
CA LEU A 144 -1.56 8.82 10.71
C LEU A 144 -0.71 8.83 11.98
N ASP A 145 -1.17 9.54 12.98
CA ASP A 145 -0.48 9.59 14.28
C ASP A 145 -0.46 8.22 14.94
N GLU A 146 0.74 7.71 15.26
CA GLU A 146 0.92 6.37 15.81
C GLU A 146 0.29 6.23 17.21
N ASN A 147 0.28 7.29 18.00
CA ASN A 147 -0.32 7.26 19.34
C ASN A 147 -1.85 7.29 19.25
N GLU A 148 -2.39 8.12 18.37
CA GLU A 148 -3.84 8.19 18.14
C GLU A 148 -4.38 6.86 17.62
N TRP A 149 -3.64 6.20 16.71
CA TRP A 149 -4.06 4.98 16.04
C TRP A 149 -3.37 3.72 16.56
N ALA A 150 -2.79 3.78 17.77
CA ALA A 150 -2.27 2.60 18.44
C ALA A 150 -3.38 1.56 18.65
N LEU A 151 -3.01 0.28 18.57
CA LEU A 151 -3.93 -0.82 18.77
C LEU A 151 -4.31 -0.92 20.25
N THR A 152 -5.55 -0.61 20.59
CA THR A 152 -6.06 -0.59 21.97
C THR A 152 -7.46 -1.18 22.05
N GLY A 153 -7.88 -1.54 23.24
CA GLY A 153 -9.23 -2.08 23.45
C GLY A 153 -9.43 -3.45 22.80
N SER A 154 -10.54 -3.62 22.12
CA SER A 154 -10.87 -4.81 21.35
C SER A 154 -10.73 -4.56 19.84
N VAL A 155 -10.77 -5.65 19.05
CA VAL A 155 -10.84 -5.55 17.58
C VAL A 155 -12.07 -4.73 17.16
N ASP A 156 -13.22 -4.95 17.80
CA ASP A 156 -14.45 -4.22 17.49
C ASP A 156 -14.32 -2.73 17.80
N ASP A 157 -13.62 -2.36 18.87
CA ASP A 157 -13.33 -0.96 19.20
C ASP A 157 -12.51 -0.29 18.10
N MET A 158 -11.50 -0.98 17.56
CA MET A 158 -10.68 -0.48 16.46
C MET A 158 -11.49 -0.33 15.17
N ILE A 159 -12.36 -1.29 14.85
CA ILE A 159 -13.24 -1.21 13.69
C ILE A 159 -14.18 -0.01 13.81
N ALA A 160 -14.79 0.17 14.98
CA ALA A 160 -15.65 1.32 15.24
C ALA A 160 -14.91 2.65 15.13
N LYS A 161 -13.65 2.69 15.57
CA LYS A 161 -12.81 3.90 15.48
C LYS A 161 -12.49 4.30 14.04
N VAL A 162 -12.26 3.33 13.15
CA VAL A 162 -11.99 3.57 11.72
C VAL A 162 -13.26 4.00 10.98
N ASP A 163 -14.45 3.64 11.49
CA ASP A 163 -15.71 3.97 10.84
C ASP A 163 -15.91 5.48 10.74
N GLY A 164 -16.06 5.96 9.51
CA GLY A 164 -16.20 7.39 9.22
C GLY A 164 -14.90 8.16 9.05
N LEU A 165 -13.73 7.49 9.05
CA LEU A 165 -12.44 8.11 8.74
C LEU A 165 -12.52 8.93 7.45
N ARG A 166 -12.02 10.17 7.48
CA ARG A 166 -12.13 11.09 6.35
C ARG A 166 -11.06 12.18 6.36
N GLY A 167 -10.87 12.81 5.20
CA GLY A 167 -10.13 14.05 5.08
C GLY A 167 -8.60 13.89 5.03
N ASN A 168 -8.08 12.67 5.06
CA ASN A 168 -6.62 12.45 5.08
C ASN A 168 -5.99 12.48 3.69
N VAL A 169 -6.73 12.20 2.65
CA VAL A 169 -6.29 12.33 1.25
C VAL A 169 -6.96 13.53 0.60
N THR A 170 -8.28 13.59 0.66
CA THR A 170 -9.06 14.70 0.09
C THR A 170 -10.00 15.24 1.15
N LYS A 171 -9.95 16.56 1.36
CA LYS A 171 -10.80 17.24 2.34
C LYS A 171 -12.25 16.82 2.19
N ASP A 172 -12.90 16.52 3.32
CA ASP A 172 -14.31 16.15 3.43
C ASP A 172 -14.72 14.86 2.69
N ARG A 173 -13.76 14.07 2.21
CA ARG A 173 -14.02 12.75 1.62
C ARG A 173 -13.69 11.64 2.61
N LEU A 174 -14.51 10.56 2.54
CA LEU A 174 -14.21 9.35 3.30
C LEU A 174 -12.95 8.69 2.75
N ASP A 175 -12.07 8.26 3.66
CA ASP A 175 -10.94 7.42 3.33
C ASP A 175 -11.38 5.95 3.33
N GLU A 176 -10.75 5.11 2.51
CA GLU A 176 -11.12 3.70 2.37
C GLU A 176 -10.85 2.89 3.65
N GLY A 177 -9.85 3.27 4.41
CA GLY A 177 -9.47 2.58 5.64
C GLY A 177 -8.05 2.90 6.09
N ILE A 178 -7.53 2.03 6.94
CA ILE A 178 -6.17 2.13 7.48
C ILE A 178 -5.45 0.81 7.26
N VAL A 179 -4.16 0.89 6.90
CA VAL A 179 -3.22 -0.22 6.90
C VAL A 179 -2.15 0.05 7.95
N TRP A 180 -1.95 -0.90 8.86
CA TRP A 180 -0.85 -0.87 9.83
C TRP A 180 0.31 -1.68 9.28
N HIS A 181 1.47 -1.06 9.16
CA HIS A 181 2.70 -1.68 8.72
C HIS A 181 3.61 -1.91 9.93
N LEU A 182 3.88 -3.17 10.27
CA LEU A 182 4.80 -3.49 11.35
C LEU A 182 6.22 -3.04 11.00
N HIS A 183 6.93 -2.46 11.97
CA HIS A 183 8.36 -2.16 11.80
C HIS A 183 9.15 -3.44 11.54
N GLU A 184 10.18 -3.35 10.70
CA GLU A 184 10.95 -4.52 10.25
C GLU A 184 11.68 -5.25 11.39
N ASP A 185 12.00 -4.55 12.48
CA ASP A 185 12.68 -5.11 13.65
C ASP A 185 11.75 -5.88 14.61
N GLN A 186 10.43 -5.82 14.41
CA GLN A 186 9.47 -6.48 15.30
C GLN A 186 9.52 -7.99 15.15
N GLN A 187 9.65 -8.68 16.30
CA GLN A 187 9.63 -10.14 16.35
C GLN A 187 8.20 -10.66 16.44
N LEU A 188 7.82 -11.54 15.54
CA LEU A 188 6.48 -12.12 15.48
C LEU A 188 6.52 -13.58 15.92
N SER A 189 5.44 -14.05 16.56
CA SER A 189 5.21 -15.48 16.70
C SER A 189 5.14 -16.15 15.32
N GLU A 190 5.47 -17.44 15.26
CA GLU A 190 5.42 -18.21 14.00
C GLU A 190 4.02 -18.14 13.36
N GLY A 191 2.98 -18.26 14.15
CA GLY A 191 1.59 -18.20 13.67
C GLY A 191 1.25 -16.86 13.03
N LEU A 192 1.57 -15.76 13.72
CA LEU A 192 1.30 -14.42 13.18
C LEU A 192 2.17 -14.13 11.95
N ALA A 193 3.45 -14.53 11.97
CA ALA A 193 4.34 -14.39 10.81
C ALA A 193 3.78 -15.12 9.58
N ASN A 194 3.23 -16.32 9.74
CA ASN A 194 2.60 -17.08 8.66
C ASN A 194 1.33 -16.38 8.13
N GLU A 195 0.51 -15.80 9.02
CA GLU A 195 -0.71 -15.08 8.61
C GLU A 195 -0.40 -13.80 7.83
N LEU A 196 0.60 -13.03 8.24
CA LEU A 196 0.94 -11.76 7.61
C LEU A 196 1.85 -11.91 6.39
N GLY A 197 2.67 -12.96 6.36
CA GLY A 197 3.69 -13.13 5.33
C GLY A 197 4.72 -12.00 5.31
N ALA A 198 5.43 -11.85 4.21
CA ALA A 198 6.47 -10.84 4.06
C ALA A 198 5.92 -9.41 4.01
N ASN A 199 4.64 -9.23 3.71
CA ASN A 199 3.99 -7.90 3.71
C ASN A 199 3.96 -7.28 5.11
N ARG A 200 3.86 -8.07 6.17
CA ARG A 200 3.92 -7.63 7.57
C ARG A 200 2.97 -6.48 7.86
N CYS A 201 1.77 -6.55 7.33
CA CYS A 201 0.74 -5.52 7.50
C CYS A 201 -0.66 -6.13 7.60
N PHE A 202 -1.59 -5.38 8.13
CA PHE A 202 -3.01 -5.72 8.23
C PHE A 202 -3.85 -4.45 8.10
N LYS A 203 -5.14 -4.60 7.85
CA LYS A 203 -6.02 -3.47 7.52
C LYS A 203 -7.35 -3.51 8.26
N ILE A 204 -7.94 -2.34 8.39
CA ILE A 204 -9.36 -2.15 8.68
C ILE A 204 -9.96 -1.31 7.56
N ILE A 205 -11.02 -1.79 6.96
CA ILE A 205 -11.76 -1.04 5.95
C ILE A 205 -12.84 -0.20 6.63
N ASN A 206 -12.98 1.04 6.19
CA ASN A 206 -14.01 1.95 6.66
C ASN A 206 -15.38 1.54 6.10
N ASN A 207 -16.28 1.03 6.95
CA ASN A 207 -17.59 0.54 6.52
C ASN A 207 -18.45 1.64 5.89
N LYS A 208 -18.36 2.88 6.37
CA LYS A 208 -19.07 4.00 5.74
C LYS A 208 -18.59 4.28 4.32
N TYR A 209 -17.28 4.08 4.05
CA TYR A 209 -16.76 4.18 2.70
C TYR A 209 -17.35 3.09 1.79
N LEU A 210 -17.38 1.85 2.24
CA LEU A 210 -17.96 0.74 1.49
C LEU A 210 -19.44 1.00 1.18
N THR A 211 -20.22 1.31 2.19
CA THR A 211 -21.67 1.57 2.05
C THR A 211 -21.94 2.73 1.08
N LYS A 212 -21.22 3.84 1.22
CA LYS A 212 -21.38 5.01 0.34
C LYS A 212 -21.09 4.71 -1.12
N ASN A 213 -20.14 3.82 -1.39
CA ASN A 213 -19.67 3.50 -2.73
C ASN A 213 -20.28 2.22 -3.31
N GLY A 214 -21.16 1.54 -2.58
CA GLY A 214 -21.82 0.31 -3.02
C GLY A 214 -20.87 -0.86 -3.17
N LEU A 215 -19.88 -0.98 -2.28
CA LEU A 215 -18.83 -1.99 -2.30
C LEU A 215 -19.06 -3.05 -1.22
#